data_c04da260457db587abf3e9dc26806d48
#
_entry.id   c04da260457db587abf3e9dc26806d48
#
_cell.length_a   1.000
_cell.length_b   1.000
_cell.length_c   1.000
_cell.angle_alpha   90.00
_cell.angle_beta   90.00
_cell.angle_gamma   90.00
#
_symmetry.space_group_name_H-M   'P 1'
#
loop_
_entity.id
_entity.type
_entity.pdbx_description
1 polymer ?
#
loop_
_entity_poly.entity_id
_entity_poly.type
_entity_poly.pdbx_seq_one_letter_code
_entity_poly.pdbx_strand_id
1 'polypeptide(L)'
;MAISAGLPRKSATRRTDAPSRHLARIMWILMTLLSDEALEYAVCVDRFGVSRREFQRDLRKLREIGADAGFTISNMRGGRVILQASNRRIKKLGAKSRDVTATLARIARALGGPMEQEMQAAIGDPGAGQPPGFLHLREAVPREGSRVAATYSFMKDAAQASARIEFSYTPARGARATRRVEPYHVIARAGRYYLVAYDLARRDWRQFALDAVSGPLRLDGTFTPRAVPERLIQEGAVGWIRRGPPTSVTIRVSPVVAAAVTSRQWQPAQRVQQLADGSAEITLTYEDLGEAVRWALQFGAEAVIVAPPQAVDLARRTADAIAAAYDPSPAVVVRKRAAG
;
A
#
# COMPACT_ATOMS: atom_id res chain seq x y z
N MET A 1 -25.41 -21.12 59.60
CA MET A 1 -26.06 -20.95 58.30
C MET A 1 -25.18 -20.08 57.44
N ALA A 2 -24.46 -20.67 56.53
CA ALA A 2 -23.53 -19.98 55.63
C ALA A 2 -24.18 -19.89 54.28
N ILE A 3 -24.35 -18.66 53.75
CA ILE A 3 -24.86 -18.38 52.41
C ILE A 3 -23.66 -18.13 51.50
N SER A 4 -23.42 -19.09 50.61
CA SER A 4 -22.42 -19.04 49.57
C SER A 4 -22.89 -18.13 48.44
N ALA A 5 -22.22 -17.00 48.18
CA ALA A 5 -22.45 -16.14 47.04
C ALA A 5 -21.66 -16.63 45.83
N GLY A 6 -22.36 -17.16 44.85
CA GLY A 6 -21.78 -17.58 43.55
C GLY A 6 -21.29 -16.42 42.73
N LEU A 7 -20.03 -16.49 42.25
CA LEU A 7 -19.43 -15.61 41.28
C LEU A 7 -20.08 -15.80 39.91
N PRO A 8 -20.33 -14.72 39.14
CA PRO A 8 -20.91 -14.82 37.80
C PRO A 8 -19.90 -15.42 36.82
N ARG A 9 -20.32 -16.45 36.10
CA ARG A 9 -19.60 -17.02 34.95
C ARG A 9 -19.39 -15.97 33.87
N LYS A 10 -18.15 -15.72 33.50
CA LYS A 10 -17.78 -14.92 32.32
C LYS A 10 -18.44 -15.52 31.07
N SER A 11 -19.34 -14.79 30.47
CA SER A 11 -19.93 -15.10 29.18
C SER A 11 -18.85 -15.08 28.10
N ALA A 12 -18.65 -16.22 27.43
CA ALA A 12 -17.77 -16.36 26.29
C ALA A 12 -18.37 -15.52 25.12
N THR A 13 -17.73 -14.42 24.81
CA THR A 13 -17.99 -13.64 23.59
C THR A 13 -17.74 -14.55 22.38
N ARG A 14 -18.79 -14.88 21.63
CA ARG A 14 -18.70 -15.61 20.36
C ARG A 14 -17.85 -14.80 19.39
N ARG A 15 -16.66 -15.32 19.08
CA ARG A 15 -15.79 -14.82 18.00
C ARG A 15 -16.45 -15.13 16.66
N THR A 16 -16.97 -14.11 15.99
CA THR A 16 -17.58 -14.16 14.65
C THR A 16 -16.59 -14.26 13.50
N ASP A 17 -15.28 -14.37 13.77
CA ASP A 17 -14.19 -14.43 12.76
C ASP A 17 -13.72 -15.84 12.37
N ALA A 18 -14.40 -16.87 12.79
CA ALA A 18 -13.93 -18.25 12.61
C ALA A 18 -13.85 -18.78 11.16
N PRO A 19 -14.78 -18.45 10.22
CA PRO A 19 -14.76 -19.00 8.87
C PRO A 19 -13.61 -18.49 8.00
N SER A 20 -13.31 -17.18 8.06
CA SER A 20 -12.29 -16.56 7.22
C SER A 20 -10.86 -16.99 7.61
N ARG A 21 -10.58 -17.10 8.91
CA ARG A 21 -9.28 -17.59 9.41
C ARG A 21 -9.05 -19.06 9.08
N HIS A 22 -10.09 -19.87 9.14
CA HIS A 22 -10.02 -21.29 8.80
C HIS A 22 -9.72 -21.49 7.30
N LEU A 23 -10.41 -20.77 6.44
CA LEU A 23 -10.16 -20.83 4.99
C LEU A 23 -8.75 -20.34 4.64
N ALA A 24 -8.32 -19.22 5.19
CA ALA A 24 -6.96 -18.69 4.99
C ALA A 24 -5.89 -19.71 5.41
N ARG A 25 -6.08 -20.41 6.53
CA ARG A 25 -5.18 -21.46 7.00
C ARG A 25 -5.14 -22.66 6.07
N ILE A 26 -6.30 -23.17 5.63
CA ILE A 26 -6.36 -24.30 4.69
C ILE A 26 -5.67 -23.94 3.36
N MET A 27 -5.93 -22.75 2.84
CA MET A 27 -5.29 -22.25 1.61
C MET A 27 -3.78 -22.13 1.78
N TRP A 28 -3.32 -21.60 2.90
CA TRP A 28 -1.89 -21.49 3.19
C TRP A 28 -1.21 -22.87 3.29
N ILE A 29 -1.81 -23.82 4.01
CA ILE A 29 -1.32 -25.21 4.10
C ILE A 29 -1.20 -25.82 2.68
N LEU A 30 -2.24 -25.68 1.86
CA LEU A 30 -2.25 -26.21 0.51
C LEU A 30 -1.17 -25.57 -0.37
N MET A 31 -1.02 -24.24 -0.33
CA MET A 31 -0.02 -23.52 -1.10
C MET A 31 1.40 -23.90 -0.69
N THR A 32 1.67 -24.04 0.62
CA THR A 32 2.97 -24.49 1.14
C THR A 32 3.30 -25.90 0.64
N LEU A 33 2.33 -26.81 0.70
CA LEU A 33 2.52 -28.18 0.24
C LEU A 33 2.64 -28.29 -1.29
N LEU A 34 1.98 -27.41 -2.06
CA LEU A 34 2.11 -27.34 -3.52
C LEU A 34 3.49 -26.80 -3.96
N SER A 35 4.16 -26.05 -3.11
CA SER A 35 5.51 -25.53 -3.37
C SER A 35 6.62 -26.56 -3.14
N ASP A 36 6.30 -27.83 -3.00
CA ASP A 36 7.19 -28.95 -2.67
C ASP A 36 7.91 -28.80 -1.30
N GLU A 37 7.35 -27.97 -0.41
CA GLU A 37 7.88 -27.80 0.93
C GLU A 37 7.26 -28.81 1.88
N ALA A 38 8.09 -29.44 2.71
CA ALA A 38 7.60 -30.28 3.77
C ALA A 38 7.07 -29.36 4.91
N LEU A 39 5.80 -29.47 5.22
CA LEU A 39 5.16 -28.68 6.28
C LEU A 39 5.26 -29.38 7.61
N GLU A 40 5.79 -28.68 8.62
CA GLU A 40 5.81 -29.12 10.01
C GLU A 40 4.64 -28.52 10.80
N TYR A 41 4.11 -29.28 11.75
CA TYR A 41 3.04 -28.78 12.64
C TYR A 41 3.45 -27.51 13.39
N ALA A 42 4.71 -27.44 13.85
CA ALA A 42 5.24 -26.28 14.57
C ALA A 42 5.08 -24.97 13.78
N VAL A 43 5.38 -24.97 12.48
CA VAL A 43 5.26 -23.80 11.61
C VAL A 43 3.80 -23.33 11.49
N CYS A 44 2.86 -24.29 11.46
CA CYS A 44 1.44 -23.96 11.44
C CYS A 44 0.94 -23.40 12.78
N VAL A 45 1.47 -23.90 13.91
CA VAL A 45 1.18 -23.37 15.25
C VAL A 45 1.68 -21.94 15.38
N ASP A 46 2.92 -21.69 15.03
CA ASP A 46 3.54 -20.36 15.15
C ASP A 46 2.77 -19.31 14.31
N ARG A 47 2.30 -19.72 13.14
CA ARG A 47 1.60 -18.79 12.23
C ARG A 47 0.13 -18.57 12.62
N PHE A 48 -0.61 -19.60 13.01
CA PHE A 48 -2.06 -19.54 13.17
C PHE A 48 -2.54 -19.83 14.61
N GLY A 49 -1.66 -20.21 15.53
CA GLY A 49 -1.99 -20.52 16.90
C GLY A 49 -2.96 -21.72 17.03
N VAL A 50 -2.84 -22.71 16.17
CA VAL A 50 -3.79 -23.84 16.10
C VAL A 50 -3.35 -25.04 16.92
N SER A 51 -4.32 -25.76 17.46
CA SER A 51 -4.08 -27.03 18.13
C SER A 51 -3.73 -28.14 17.12
N ARG A 52 -3.02 -29.19 17.61
CA ARG A 52 -2.70 -30.37 16.79
C ARG A 52 -3.95 -31.04 16.22
N ARG A 53 -5.06 -30.98 16.95
CA ARG A 53 -6.36 -31.54 16.54
C ARG A 53 -6.97 -30.77 15.37
N GLU A 54 -6.86 -29.45 15.37
CA GLU A 54 -7.31 -28.59 14.27
C GLU A 54 -6.44 -28.78 13.02
N PHE A 55 -5.13 -28.81 13.16
CA PHE A 55 -4.21 -29.09 12.06
C PHE A 55 -4.50 -30.44 11.40
N GLN A 56 -4.71 -31.50 12.19
CA GLN A 56 -5.06 -32.85 11.65
C GLN A 56 -6.43 -32.85 10.96
N ARG A 57 -7.39 -32.05 11.45
CA ARG A 57 -8.70 -31.89 10.81
C ARG A 57 -8.57 -31.21 9.43
N ASP A 58 -7.73 -30.20 9.35
CA ASP A 58 -7.47 -29.49 8.10
C ASP A 58 -6.77 -30.37 7.08
N LEU A 59 -5.76 -31.13 7.51
CA LEU A 59 -5.10 -32.13 6.65
C LEU A 59 -6.06 -33.22 6.17
N ARG A 60 -7.03 -33.64 6.99
CA ARG A 60 -8.03 -34.61 6.58
C ARG A 60 -8.91 -34.07 5.46
N LYS A 61 -9.40 -32.83 5.60
CA LYS A 61 -10.17 -32.16 4.53
C LYS A 61 -9.38 -32.01 3.25
N LEU A 62 -8.09 -31.64 3.36
CA LEU A 62 -7.22 -31.54 2.19
C LEU A 62 -6.96 -32.91 1.55
N ARG A 63 -6.91 -34.01 2.30
CA ARG A 63 -6.80 -35.38 1.75
C ARG A 63 -8.07 -35.81 1.02
N GLU A 64 -9.24 -35.46 1.57
CA GLU A 64 -10.54 -35.72 0.91
C GLU A 64 -10.61 -34.99 -0.42
N ILE A 65 -10.27 -33.71 -0.47
CA ILE A 65 -10.20 -32.91 -1.71
C ILE A 65 -9.12 -33.45 -2.67
N GLY A 66 -7.99 -33.90 -2.13
CA GLY A 66 -6.87 -34.40 -2.89
C GLY A 66 -7.19 -35.66 -3.71
N ALA A 67 -8.04 -36.53 -3.18
CA ALA A 67 -8.47 -37.75 -3.90
C ALA A 67 -9.15 -37.42 -5.23
N ASP A 68 -10.01 -36.41 -5.24
CA ASP A 68 -10.71 -35.94 -6.44
C ASP A 68 -9.82 -35.06 -7.34
N ALA A 69 -8.91 -34.29 -6.73
CA ALA A 69 -8.04 -33.35 -7.42
C ALA A 69 -6.75 -33.96 -7.98
N GLY A 70 -6.44 -35.22 -7.66
CA GLY A 70 -5.26 -35.94 -8.17
C GLY A 70 -3.96 -35.63 -7.43
N PHE A 71 -4.04 -35.39 -6.10
CA PHE A 71 -2.88 -35.35 -5.22
C PHE A 71 -3.13 -36.12 -3.93
N THR A 72 -2.07 -36.53 -3.26
CA THR A 72 -2.12 -37.18 -1.95
C THR A 72 -1.26 -36.42 -0.94
N ILE A 73 -1.69 -36.39 0.33
CA ILE A 73 -0.94 -35.79 1.43
C ILE A 73 -0.48 -36.91 2.34
N SER A 74 0.85 -37.08 2.43
CA SER A 74 1.50 -38.13 3.20
C SER A 74 2.25 -37.57 4.40
N ASN A 75 2.26 -38.33 5.50
CA ASN A 75 3.11 -38.01 6.65
C ASN A 75 4.49 -38.65 6.43
N MET A 76 5.54 -37.88 6.70
CA MET A 76 6.92 -38.38 6.76
C MET A 76 7.37 -38.64 8.19
N ARG A 77 8.50 -39.35 8.34
CA ARG A 77 9.18 -39.48 9.64
C ARG A 77 9.54 -38.07 10.18
N GLY A 78 9.38 -37.88 11.49
CA GLY A 78 9.62 -36.58 12.12
C GLY A 78 8.43 -35.63 12.13
N GLY A 79 7.21 -36.09 11.75
CA GLY A 79 5.99 -35.25 11.82
C GLY A 79 5.82 -34.26 10.68
N ARG A 80 6.62 -34.37 9.64
CA ARG A 80 6.50 -33.58 8.42
C ARG A 80 5.37 -34.11 7.54
N VAL A 81 4.72 -33.19 6.84
CA VAL A 81 3.66 -33.50 5.87
C VAL A 81 4.11 -33.03 4.50
N ILE A 82 3.94 -33.88 3.50
CA ILE A 82 4.26 -33.56 2.09
C ILE A 82 3.06 -33.84 1.19
N LEU A 83 2.97 -33.10 0.08
CA LEU A 83 2.01 -33.34 -0.99
C LEU A 83 2.71 -34.06 -2.13
N GLN A 84 2.14 -35.19 -2.55
CA GLN A 84 2.58 -35.96 -3.72
C GLN A 84 1.53 -35.79 -4.80
N ALA A 85 1.87 -35.06 -5.86
CA ALA A 85 0.98 -34.89 -7.00
C ALA A 85 1.17 -36.04 -8.00
N SER A 86 0.11 -36.80 -8.26
CA SER A 86 0.06 -37.80 -9.34
C SER A 86 -0.19 -37.19 -10.72
N ASN A 87 -0.67 -35.94 -10.77
CA ASN A 87 -1.08 -35.25 -11.98
C ASN A 87 -0.04 -34.17 -12.40
N ARG A 88 0.41 -34.24 -13.67
CA ARG A 88 1.31 -33.24 -14.28
C ARG A 88 0.78 -31.78 -14.18
N ARG A 89 -0.54 -31.60 -14.20
CA ARG A 89 -1.17 -30.24 -14.06
C ARG A 89 -0.94 -29.63 -12.68
N ILE A 90 -0.99 -30.43 -11.61
CA ILE A 90 -0.76 -29.97 -10.24
C ILE A 90 0.71 -29.62 -10.01
N LYS A 91 1.65 -30.44 -10.56
CA LYS A 91 3.08 -30.11 -10.54
C LYS A 91 3.38 -28.79 -11.26
N LYS A 92 2.72 -28.51 -12.39
CA LYS A 92 2.81 -27.23 -13.10
C LYS A 92 2.20 -26.07 -12.29
N LEU A 93 1.13 -26.32 -11.52
CA LEU A 93 0.49 -25.30 -10.68
C LEU A 93 1.41 -24.89 -9.53
N GLY A 94 2.09 -25.84 -8.86
CA GLY A 94 3.06 -25.58 -7.81
C GLY A 94 4.26 -24.75 -8.31
N ALA A 95 4.82 -25.11 -9.47
CA ALA A 95 5.88 -24.35 -10.10
C ALA A 95 5.44 -22.91 -10.44
N LYS A 96 4.25 -22.74 -11.04
CA LYS A 96 3.67 -21.41 -11.30
C LYS A 96 3.41 -20.61 -10.03
N SER A 97 2.95 -21.28 -8.96
CA SER A 97 2.72 -20.64 -7.67
C SER A 97 4.02 -20.09 -7.06
N ARG A 98 5.11 -20.88 -7.11
CA ARG A 98 6.44 -20.41 -6.68
C ARG A 98 6.91 -19.20 -7.47
N ASP A 99 6.76 -19.21 -8.78
CA ASP A 99 7.12 -18.09 -9.65
C ASP A 99 6.31 -16.83 -9.33
N VAL A 100 5.00 -16.96 -9.12
CA VAL A 100 4.13 -15.86 -8.73
C VAL A 100 4.52 -15.31 -7.37
N THR A 101 4.72 -16.18 -6.38
CA THR A 101 5.12 -15.79 -5.01
C THR A 101 6.47 -15.08 -5.02
N ALA A 102 7.46 -15.61 -5.74
CA ALA A 102 8.77 -15.00 -5.89
C ALA A 102 8.71 -13.66 -6.62
N THR A 103 7.83 -13.55 -7.62
CA THR A 103 7.61 -12.27 -8.33
C THR A 103 6.97 -11.24 -7.42
N LEU A 104 5.94 -11.60 -6.66
CA LEU A 104 5.30 -10.72 -5.68
C LEU A 104 6.27 -10.27 -4.59
N ALA A 105 7.13 -11.16 -4.08
CA ALA A 105 8.15 -10.81 -3.11
C ALA A 105 9.19 -9.83 -3.69
N ARG A 106 9.58 -9.99 -4.96
CA ARG A 106 10.46 -9.02 -5.63
C ARG A 106 9.80 -7.65 -5.80
N ILE A 107 8.52 -7.63 -6.19
CA ILE A 107 7.73 -6.40 -6.28
C ILE A 107 7.65 -5.73 -4.91
N ALA A 108 7.30 -6.46 -3.87
CA ALA A 108 7.19 -5.94 -2.51
C ALA A 108 8.54 -5.38 -2.00
N ARG A 109 9.65 -6.09 -2.25
CA ARG A 109 11.00 -5.62 -1.89
C ARG A 109 11.40 -4.36 -2.66
N ALA A 110 11.06 -4.26 -3.95
CA ALA A 110 11.31 -3.06 -4.75
C ALA A 110 10.50 -1.84 -4.29
N LEU A 111 9.30 -2.06 -3.74
CA LEU A 111 8.47 -1.01 -3.14
C LEU A 111 8.91 -0.69 -1.70
N GLY A 112 9.58 -1.63 -1.03
CA GLY A 112 10.16 -1.48 0.31
C GLY A 112 9.15 -1.22 1.43
N GLY A 113 9.68 -1.05 2.65
CA GLY A 113 8.89 -0.59 3.79
C GLY A 113 7.65 -1.43 4.10
N PRO A 114 6.47 -0.81 4.22
CA PRO A 114 5.23 -1.50 4.58
C PRO A 114 4.82 -2.63 3.63
N MET A 115 5.01 -2.49 2.33
CA MET A 115 4.63 -3.52 1.35
C MET A 115 5.49 -4.77 1.50
N GLU A 116 6.80 -4.60 1.71
CA GLU A 116 7.71 -5.71 1.98
C GLU A 116 7.33 -6.44 3.28
N GLN A 117 7.03 -5.69 4.34
CA GLN A 117 6.61 -6.24 5.62
C GLN A 117 5.30 -7.05 5.51
N GLU A 118 4.28 -6.51 4.84
CA GLU A 118 3.00 -7.21 4.63
C GLU A 118 3.20 -8.48 3.79
N MET A 119 4.04 -8.43 2.78
CA MET A 119 4.33 -9.58 1.93
C MET A 119 5.09 -10.66 2.71
N GLN A 120 6.13 -10.29 3.47
CA GLN A 120 6.85 -11.23 4.34
C GLN A 120 5.94 -11.87 5.38
N ALA A 121 5.03 -11.09 5.98
CA ALA A 121 4.03 -11.62 6.90
C ALA A 121 3.04 -12.58 6.24
N ALA A 122 2.66 -12.33 4.97
CA ALA A 122 1.69 -13.13 4.25
C ALA A 122 2.27 -14.45 3.71
N ILE A 123 3.46 -14.44 3.13
CA ILE A 123 4.02 -15.57 2.39
C ILE A 123 5.40 -16.04 2.86
N GLY A 124 5.99 -15.39 3.88
CA GLY A 124 7.38 -15.62 4.30
C GLY A 124 8.38 -14.92 3.36
N ASP A 125 9.69 -15.20 3.54
CA ASP A 125 10.73 -14.73 2.60
C ASP A 125 11.04 -15.84 1.56
N PRO A 126 10.45 -15.82 0.37
CA PRO A 126 10.66 -16.84 -0.65
C PRO A 126 11.96 -16.64 -1.43
N GLY A 127 12.82 -15.71 -1.05
CA GLY A 127 13.81 -15.17 -1.96
C GLY A 127 15.27 -15.34 -1.64
N ALA A 128 15.65 -16.04 -0.60
CA ALA A 128 17.06 -16.38 -0.37
C ALA A 128 17.50 -17.49 -1.34
N GLY A 129 18.19 -17.13 -2.41
CA GLY A 129 18.82 -18.08 -3.35
C GLY A 129 18.10 -18.29 -4.68
N GLN A 130 17.07 -17.52 -5.01
CA GLN A 130 16.43 -17.63 -6.33
C GLN A 130 17.20 -16.84 -7.43
N PRO A 131 17.21 -17.32 -8.68
CA PRO A 131 17.84 -16.62 -9.78
C PRO A 131 17.19 -15.24 -10.01
N PRO A 132 17.89 -14.27 -10.62
CA PRO A 132 17.34 -12.98 -10.93
C PRO A 132 16.08 -13.13 -11.78
N GLY A 133 14.97 -12.51 -11.33
CA GLY A 133 13.70 -12.59 -12.03
C GLY A 133 13.70 -11.73 -13.29
N PHE A 134 12.77 -12.05 -14.20
CA PHE A 134 12.56 -11.29 -15.42
C PHE A 134 12.06 -9.86 -15.15
N LEU A 135 11.23 -9.66 -14.10
CA LEU A 135 10.65 -8.37 -13.74
C LEU A 135 11.51 -7.67 -12.68
N HIS A 136 11.99 -6.48 -13.01
CA HIS A 136 12.67 -5.57 -12.09
C HIS A 136 11.86 -4.29 -11.97
N LEU A 137 11.45 -3.95 -10.74
CA LEU A 137 10.84 -2.65 -10.42
C LEU A 137 11.90 -1.73 -9.85
N ARG A 138 11.93 -0.49 -10.33
CA ARG A 138 12.81 0.57 -9.84
C ARG A 138 11.98 1.78 -9.47
N GLU A 139 11.64 1.86 -8.21
CA GLU A 139 10.91 2.97 -7.61
C GLU A 139 11.78 3.66 -6.56
N ALA A 140 11.53 4.93 -6.32
CA ALA A 140 12.12 5.61 -5.18
C ALA A 140 11.51 5.03 -3.89
N VAL A 141 12.34 4.43 -3.04
CA VAL A 141 11.91 3.87 -1.76
C VAL A 141 12.20 4.84 -0.62
N PRO A 142 11.47 4.77 0.51
CA PRO A 142 11.78 5.59 1.69
C PRO A 142 13.22 5.32 2.16
N ARG A 143 13.99 6.40 2.40
CA ARG A 143 15.37 6.30 2.89
C ARG A 143 15.48 5.51 4.21
N GLU A 144 14.47 5.64 5.09
CA GLU A 144 14.37 4.96 6.37
C GLU A 144 13.23 3.94 6.33
N GLY A 145 13.34 2.94 5.44
CA GLY A 145 12.29 1.95 5.18
C GLY A 145 11.80 1.23 6.44
N SER A 146 12.70 0.83 7.34
CA SER A 146 12.35 0.18 8.61
C SER A 146 11.55 1.09 9.55
N ARG A 147 11.89 2.40 9.61
CA ARG A 147 11.11 3.37 10.40
C ARG A 147 9.71 3.57 9.82
N VAL A 148 9.60 3.68 8.50
CA VAL A 148 8.31 3.81 7.83
C VAL A 148 7.47 2.54 8.01
N ALA A 149 8.07 1.35 7.96
CA ALA A 149 7.41 0.09 8.24
C ALA A 149 6.91 -0.01 9.69
N ALA A 150 7.72 0.39 10.68
CA ALA A 150 7.29 0.44 12.08
C ALA A 150 6.14 1.43 12.30
N THR A 151 6.22 2.61 11.66
CA THR A 151 5.14 3.61 11.69
C THR A 151 3.88 3.04 11.06
N TYR A 152 3.98 2.36 9.94
CA TYR A 152 2.86 1.70 9.28
C TYR A 152 2.18 0.67 10.19
N SER A 153 2.96 -0.24 10.82
CA SER A 153 2.41 -1.24 11.74
C SER A 153 1.64 -0.58 12.88
N PHE A 154 2.22 0.46 13.50
CA PHE A 154 1.54 1.22 14.55
C PHE A 154 0.21 1.81 14.07
N MET A 155 0.18 2.45 12.88
CA MET A 155 -1.02 3.04 12.29
C MET A 155 -2.08 1.98 11.96
N LYS A 156 -1.66 0.84 11.43
CA LYS A 156 -2.53 -0.31 11.13
C LYS A 156 -3.20 -0.84 12.40
N ASP A 157 -2.42 -1.09 13.45
CA ASP A 157 -2.93 -1.59 14.74
C ASP A 157 -3.90 -0.59 15.38
N ALA A 158 -3.59 0.70 15.32
CA ALA A 158 -4.47 1.75 15.84
C ALA A 158 -5.78 1.84 15.05
N ALA A 159 -5.73 1.75 13.71
CA ALA A 159 -6.92 1.74 12.87
C ALA A 159 -7.81 0.52 13.13
N GLN A 160 -7.22 -0.68 13.23
CA GLN A 160 -7.94 -1.92 13.55
C GLN A 160 -8.61 -1.89 14.91
N ALA A 161 -7.98 -1.22 15.89
CA ALA A 161 -8.53 -1.04 17.23
C ALA A 161 -9.48 0.17 17.34
N SER A 162 -9.73 0.92 16.24
CA SER A 162 -10.44 2.19 16.24
C SER A 162 -9.92 3.16 17.31
N ALA A 163 -8.59 3.18 17.54
CA ALA A 163 -7.94 3.99 18.54
C ALA A 163 -7.48 5.31 17.94
N ARG A 164 -7.74 6.43 18.66
CA ARG A 164 -7.18 7.74 18.31
C ARG A 164 -5.68 7.75 18.55
N ILE A 165 -4.97 8.49 17.72
CA ILE A 165 -3.52 8.62 17.81
C ILE A 165 -3.09 10.08 17.80
N GLU A 166 -1.95 10.33 18.42
CA GLU A 166 -1.24 11.60 18.36
C GLU A 166 0.16 11.36 17.77
N PHE A 167 0.65 12.29 16.97
CA PHE A 167 2.01 12.26 16.44
C PHE A 167 2.48 13.66 16.08
N SER A 168 3.78 13.83 16.01
CA SER A 168 4.41 15.01 15.46
C SER A 168 4.54 14.88 13.94
N TYR A 169 4.10 15.88 13.20
CA TYR A 169 4.11 15.88 11.74
C TYR A 169 4.90 17.06 11.19
N THR A 170 5.84 16.80 10.32
CA THR A 170 6.63 17.81 9.62
C THR A 170 6.31 17.77 8.13
N PRO A 171 5.40 18.61 7.64
CA PRO A 171 5.05 18.63 6.21
C PRO A 171 6.22 19.15 5.37
N ALA A 172 6.22 18.81 4.07
CA ALA A 172 7.23 19.29 3.12
C ALA A 172 7.27 20.84 3.04
N ARG A 173 6.14 21.50 3.30
CA ARG A 173 6.03 22.96 3.42
C ARG A 173 5.24 23.28 4.68
N GLY A 174 5.80 24.10 5.55
CA GLY A 174 5.17 24.53 6.81
C GLY A 174 5.91 24.03 8.05
N ALA A 175 5.44 24.47 9.21
CA ALA A 175 6.04 24.16 10.49
C ALA A 175 5.63 22.78 11.00
N ARG A 176 6.50 22.18 11.81
CA ARG A 176 6.19 20.97 12.59
C ARG A 176 5.00 21.24 13.52
N ALA A 177 4.07 20.30 13.58
CA ALA A 177 2.89 20.43 14.42
C ALA A 177 2.44 19.06 14.95
N THR A 178 1.91 19.04 16.16
CA THR A 178 1.24 17.88 16.73
C THR A 178 -0.10 17.69 16.05
N ARG A 179 -0.40 16.45 15.69
CA ARG A 179 -1.67 16.02 15.08
C ARG A 179 -2.34 14.97 15.93
N ARG A 180 -3.64 15.14 16.15
CA ARG A 180 -4.53 14.15 16.77
C ARG A 180 -5.52 13.70 15.74
N VAL A 181 -5.52 12.41 15.44
CA VAL A 181 -6.29 11.88 14.31
C VAL A 181 -6.98 10.56 14.64
N GLU A 182 -8.02 10.25 13.88
CA GLU A 182 -8.64 8.94 13.77
C GLU A 182 -8.05 8.26 12.52
N PRO A 183 -7.21 7.22 12.64
CA PRO A 183 -6.57 6.55 11.51
C PRO A 183 -7.53 5.59 10.81
N TYR A 184 -7.45 5.47 9.48
CA TYR A 184 -8.31 4.58 8.69
C TYR A 184 -7.55 3.69 7.73
N HIS A 185 -6.82 4.25 6.77
CA HIS A 185 -6.13 3.52 5.71
C HIS A 185 -4.72 4.04 5.50
N VAL A 186 -3.87 3.18 4.96
CA VAL A 186 -2.59 3.62 4.38
C VAL A 186 -2.63 3.35 2.89
N ILE A 187 -2.32 4.36 2.10
CA ILE A 187 -2.18 4.29 0.65
C ILE A 187 -0.73 4.44 0.24
N ALA A 188 -0.30 3.68 -0.77
CA ALA A 188 1.01 3.79 -1.39
C ALA A 188 0.89 4.56 -2.71
N ARG A 189 1.77 5.56 -2.92
CA ARG A 189 1.77 6.36 -4.13
C ARG A 189 3.18 6.89 -4.44
N ALA A 190 3.64 6.66 -5.66
CA ALA A 190 4.95 7.11 -6.12
C ALA A 190 6.08 6.82 -5.11
N GLY A 191 6.14 5.58 -4.61
CA GLY A 191 7.14 5.13 -3.65
C GLY A 191 7.00 5.68 -2.23
N ARG A 192 5.92 6.43 -1.91
CA ARG A 192 5.64 6.95 -0.57
C ARG A 192 4.35 6.40 -0.02
N TYR A 193 4.27 6.33 1.31
CA TYR A 193 3.10 5.85 2.05
C TYR A 193 2.42 7.00 2.77
N TYR A 194 1.09 7.04 2.70
CA TYR A 194 0.27 8.10 3.28
C TYR A 194 -0.83 7.52 4.15
N LEU A 195 -0.91 7.96 5.40
CA LEU A 195 -2.05 7.67 6.27
C LEU A 195 -3.23 8.54 5.85
N VAL A 196 -4.35 7.92 5.52
CA VAL A 196 -5.67 8.57 5.41
C VAL A 196 -6.29 8.60 6.80
N ALA A 197 -6.55 9.78 7.33
CA ALA A 197 -7.07 9.95 8.67
C ALA A 197 -8.01 11.16 8.77
N TYR A 198 -8.90 11.14 9.76
CA TYR A 198 -9.71 12.29 10.12
C TYR A 198 -8.96 13.13 11.18
N ASP A 199 -8.57 14.36 10.83
CA ASP A 199 -7.85 15.29 11.71
C ASP A 199 -8.86 15.95 12.65
N LEU A 200 -8.73 15.71 13.96
CA LEU A 200 -9.67 16.19 14.96
C LEU A 200 -9.63 17.72 15.13
N ALA A 201 -8.44 18.34 14.96
CA ALA A 201 -8.30 19.78 15.06
C ALA A 201 -8.88 20.51 13.85
N ARG A 202 -8.77 19.91 12.67
CA ARG A 202 -9.28 20.44 11.40
C ARG A 202 -10.70 20.03 11.10
N ARG A 203 -11.22 19.02 11.79
CA ARG A 203 -12.54 18.41 11.55
C ARG A 203 -12.72 18.00 10.09
N ASP A 204 -11.65 17.45 9.49
CA ASP A 204 -11.60 17.13 8.06
C ASP A 204 -10.67 15.97 7.78
N TRP A 205 -10.89 15.31 6.63
CA TRP A 205 -10.04 14.24 6.13
C TRP A 205 -8.69 14.77 5.66
N ARG A 206 -7.61 14.13 6.06
CA ARG A 206 -6.24 14.49 5.71
C ARG A 206 -5.42 13.26 5.36
N GLN A 207 -4.38 13.51 4.57
CA GLN A 207 -3.35 12.52 4.26
C GLN A 207 -2.03 12.96 4.86
N PHE A 208 -1.37 12.04 5.57
CA PHE A 208 -0.10 12.29 6.24
C PHE A 208 0.94 11.33 5.72
N ALA A 209 2.02 11.84 5.12
CA ALA A 209 3.14 11.02 4.66
C ALA A 209 3.82 10.36 5.86
N LEU A 210 3.97 9.03 5.85
CA LEU A 210 4.49 8.27 6.99
C LEU A 210 5.95 8.61 7.32
N ASP A 211 6.74 8.95 6.31
CA ASP A 211 8.12 9.41 6.48
C ASP A 211 8.27 10.78 7.16
N ALA A 212 7.17 11.55 7.23
CA ALA A 212 7.10 12.83 7.93
C ALA A 212 6.47 12.74 9.34
N VAL A 213 6.08 11.53 9.76
CA VAL A 213 5.54 11.24 11.10
C VAL A 213 6.68 10.92 12.06
N SER A 214 6.61 11.43 13.28
CA SER A 214 7.52 11.08 14.38
C SER A 214 6.79 10.97 15.71
N GLY A 215 7.26 10.03 16.57
CA GLY A 215 6.73 9.81 17.90
C GLY A 215 5.23 9.52 17.94
N PRO A 216 4.70 8.56 17.15
CA PRO A 216 3.30 8.23 17.23
C PRO A 216 2.97 7.55 18.54
N LEU A 217 1.87 7.96 19.17
CA LEU A 217 1.37 7.36 20.40
C LEU A 217 -0.14 7.16 20.31
N ARG A 218 -0.63 6.11 20.98
CA ARG A 218 -2.07 5.85 21.08
C ARG A 218 -2.65 6.66 22.22
N LEU A 219 -3.79 7.29 21.95
CA LEU A 219 -4.57 8.01 22.96
C LEU A 219 -5.60 7.06 23.60
N ASP A 220 -6.05 7.41 24.79
CA ASP A 220 -7.11 6.67 25.49
C ASP A 220 -8.44 6.75 24.75
N GLY A 221 -9.21 5.66 24.86
CA GLY A 221 -10.53 5.51 24.25
C GLY A 221 -10.48 5.15 22.77
N THR A 222 -11.66 4.84 22.24
CA THR A 222 -11.88 4.49 20.84
C THR A 222 -12.75 5.54 20.16
N PHE A 223 -12.83 5.49 18.84
CA PHE A 223 -13.75 6.32 18.05
C PHE A 223 -14.75 5.44 17.30
N THR A 224 -15.91 6.00 17.00
CA THR A 224 -16.87 5.38 16.08
C THR A 224 -16.41 5.64 14.65
N PRO A 225 -16.13 4.57 13.85
CA PRO A 225 -15.65 4.73 12.49
C PRO A 225 -16.63 5.53 11.61
N ARG A 226 -16.08 6.46 10.83
CA ARG A 226 -16.80 7.25 9.82
C ARG A 226 -16.69 6.58 8.47
N ALA A 227 -17.66 6.79 7.59
CA ALA A 227 -17.52 6.43 6.19
C ALA A 227 -16.36 7.23 5.57
N VAL A 228 -15.35 6.52 5.09
CA VAL A 228 -14.22 7.14 4.37
C VAL A 228 -14.69 7.51 2.98
N PRO A 229 -14.54 8.76 2.54
CA PRO A 229 -14.87 9.14 1.18
C PRO A 229 -14.04 8.31 0.17
N GLU A 230 -14.71 7.63 -0.74
CA GLU A 230 -14.10 6.71 -1.70
C GLU A 230 -12.97 7.38 -2.50
N ARG A 231 -13.16 8.65 -2.86
CA ARG A 231 -12.16 9.50 -3.54
C ARG A 231 -10.80 9.59 -2.82
N LEU A 232 -10.74 9.34 -1.51
CA LEU A 232 -9.48 9.37 -0.76
C LEU A 232 -8.67 8.07 -0.90
N ILE A 233 -9.28 7.02 -1.40
CA ILE A 233 -8.69 5.68 -1.51
C ILE A 233 -8.50 5.28 -2.97
N GLN A 234 -9.49 5.58 -3.84
CA GLN A 234 -9.58 5.04 -5.20
C GLN A 234 -9.14 6.01 -6.30
N GLU A 235 -8.65 7.21 -5.95
CA GLU A 235 -8.19 8.16 -6.97
C GLU A 235 -6.95 7.67 -7.72
N GLY A 236 -6.89 8.04 -9.00
CA GLY A 236 -5.78 7.73 -9.90
C GLY A 236 -4.42 8.29 -9.47
N ALA A 237 -3.45 8.21 -10.35
CA ALA A 237 -2.07 8.61 -10.09
C ALA A 237 -1.88 10.12 -9.82
N VAL A 238 -2.86 10.95 -10.20
CA VAL A 238 -2.80 12.42 -10.07
C VAL A 238 -4.10 12.99 -9.51
N GLY A 239 -4.09 14.25 -9.04
CA GLY A 239 -5.29 14.94 -8.54
C GLY A 239 -5.67 14.55 -7.10
N TRP A 240 -4.69 14.25 -6.26
CA TRP A 240 -4.92 13.78 -4.89
C TRP A 240 -4.71 14.84 -3.80
N ILE A 241 -4.08 15.98 -4.14
CA ILE A 241 -3.94 17.10 -3.21
C ILE A 241 -5.20 17.94 -3.23
N ARG A 242 -5.82 18.09 -2.06
CA ARG A 242 -7.08 18.80 -1.89
C ARG A 242 -6.87 20.17 -1.27
N ARG A 243 -7.09 21.21 -2.07
CA ARG A 243 -6.92 22.60 -1.63
C ARG A 243 -7.97 23.57 -2.19
N GLY A 244 -8.88 23.08 -3.01
CA GLY A 244 -9.90 23.91 -3.64
C GLY A 244 -11.01 23.07 -4.28
N PRO A 245 -11.88 23.68 -5.05
CA PRO A 245 -12.90 22.97 -5.81
C PRO A 245 -12.27 22.16 -6.94
N PRO A 246 -12.89 21.03 -7.33
CA PRO A 246 -12.46 20.24 -8.47
C PRO A 246 -12.45 21.11 -9.74
N THR A 247 -11.31 21.19 -10.40
CA THR A 247 -11.10 21.99 -11.61
C THR A 247 -10.57 21.11 -12.72
N SER A 248 -11.25 21.09 -13.87
CA SER A 248 -10.77 20.41 -15.06
C SER A 248 -9.62 21.20 -15.68
N VAL A 249 -8.48 20.54 -15.86
CA VAL A 249 -7.28 21.12 -16.48
C VAL A 249 -7.00 20.36 -17.77
N THR A 250 -6.94 21.08 -18.88
CA THR A 250 -6.57 20.51 -20.17
C THR A 250 -5.09 20.80 -20.46
N ILE A 251 -4.36 19.75 -20.77
CA ILE A 251 -2.92 19.78 -21.03
C ILE A 251 -2.70 19.23 -22.42
N ARG A 252 -2.09 20.03 -23.29
CA ARG A 252 -1.65 19.59 -24.62
C ARG A 252 -0.26 19.00 -24.50
N VAL A 253 -0.08 17.83 -25.07
CA VAL A 253 1.20 17.13 -25.14
C VAL A 253 1.64 17.01 -26.59
N SER A 254 2.93 17.24 -26.83
CA SER A 254 3.49 17.16 -28.17
C SER A 254 3.46 15.76 -28.77
N PRO A 255 3.63 15.59 -30.08
CA PRO A 255 3.72 14.28 -30.71
C PRO A 255 4.81 13.38 -30.12
N VAL A 256 5.88 13.96 -29.55
CA VAL A 256 7.01 13.24 -28.97
C VAL A 256 6.58 12.40 -27.77
N VAL A 257 5.71 12.94 -26.93
CA VAL A 257 5.29 12.27 -25.68
C VAL A 257 3.83 11.79 -25.70
N ALA A 258 3.07 12.13 -26.75
CA ALA A 258 1.63 11.84 -26.83
C ALA A 258 1.32 10.36 -26.58
N ALA A 259 2.01 9.44 -27.27
CA ALA A 259 1.80 8.01 -27.11
C ALA A 259 2.07 7.53 -25.66
N ALA A 260 3.15 8.00 -25.04
CA ALA A 260 3.51 7.61 -23.67
C ALA A 260 2.52 8.15 -22.64
N VAL A 261 1.96 9.34 -22.86
CA VAL A 261 0.99 9.99 -21.97
C VAL A 261 -0.39 9.37 -22.13
N THR A 262 -0.86 9.19 -23.37
CA THR A 262 -2.23 8.75 -23.65
C THR A 262 -2.44 7.24 -23.44
N SER A 263 -1.39 6.44 -23.46
CA SER A 263 -1.46 5.01 -23.15
C SER A 263 -1.68 4.70 -21.67
N ARG A 264 -1.62 5.71 -20.80
CA ARG A 264 -1.77 5.54 -19.33
C ARG A 264 -3.10 6.09 -18.84
N GLN A 265 -3.67 5.42 -17.86
CA GLN A 265 -4.81 5.95 -17.12
C GLN A 265 -4.32 6.67 -15.85
N TRP A 266 -4.29 8.00 -15.90
CA TRP A 266 -3.87 8.88 -14.79
C TRP A 266 -4.99 9.09 -13.77
N GLN A 267 -6.24 9.19 -14.28
CA GLN A 267 -7.47 9.29 -13.47
C GLN A 267 -8.60 8.48 -14.11
N PRO A 268 -9.56 7.95 -13.32
CA PRO A 268 -10.70 7.21 -13.87
C PRO A 268 -11.52 7.99 -14.89
N ALA A 269 -11.68 9.31 -14.68
CA ALA A 269 -12.51 10.18 -15.51
C ALA A 269 -11.69 11.03 -16.52
N GLN A 270 -10.44 10.64 -16.81
CA GLN A 270 -9.66 11.37 -17.81
C GLN A 270 -10.31 11.36 -19.19
N ARG A 271 -10.13 12.45 -19.95
CA ARG A 271 -10.50 12.52 -21.34
C ARG A 271 -9.25 12.74 -22.18
N VAL A 272 -9.19 12.06 -23.32
CA VAL A 272 -8.06 12.16 -24.25
C VAL A 272 -8.62 12.48 -25.63
N GLN A 273 -8.04 13.47 -26.29
CA GLN A 273 -8.33 13.86 -27.66
C GLN A 273 -7.03 13.87 -28.48
N GLN A 274 -6.97 13.06 -29.51
CA GLN A 274 -5.86 13.10 -30.48
C GLN A 274 -6.09 14.24 -31.45
N LEU A 275 -5.02 14.94 -31.83
CA LEU A 275 -5.05 16.05 -32.79
C LEU A 275 -4.39 15.64 -34.09
N ALA A 276 -4.73 16.36 -35.18
CA ALA A 276 -4.30 16.02 -36.54
C ALA A 276 -2.76 16.14 -36.75
N ASP A 277 -2.09 16.94 -35.93
CA ASP A 277 -0.65 17.14 -35.95
C ASP A 277 0.14 16.07 -35.19
N GLY A 278 -0.55 15.05 -34.65
CA GLY A 278 0.04 13.98 -33.83
C GLY A 278 0.18 14.35 -32.38
N SER A 279 -0.14 15.57 -31.96
CA SER A 279 -0.25 15.94 -30.55
C SER A 279 -1.54 15.43 -29.95
N ALA A 280 -1.68 15.51 -28.62
CA ALA A 280 -2.92 15.14 -27.95
C ALA A 280 -3.25 16.13 -26.83
N GLU A 281 -4.54 16.23 -26.52
CA GLU A 281 -5.02 16.91 -25.32
C GLU A 281 -5.53 15.90 -24.31
N ILE A 282 -5.05 16.01 -23.07
CA ILE A 282 -5.55 15.24 -21.94
C ILE A 282 -6.20 16.18 -20.93
N THR A 283 -7.44 15.85 -20.55
CA THR A 283 -8.16 16.61 -19.51
C THR A 283 -8.20 15.78 -18.23
N LEU A 284 -7.68 16.37 -17.17
CA LEU A 284 -7.58 15.79 -15.83
C LEU A 284 -8.22 16.73 -14.80
N THR A 285 -8.72 16.21 -13.69
CA THR A 285 -9.34 17.01 -12.64
C THR A 285 -8.38 17.20 -11.46
N TYR A 286 -8.21 18.42 -11.01
CA TYR A 286 -7.35 18.79 -9.89
C TYR A 286 -8.08 19.69 -8.90
N GLU A 287 -7.82 19.52 -7.60
CA GLU A 287 -8.22 20.44 -6.54
C GLU A 287 -7.05 21.31 -6.06
N ASP A 288 -5.83 21.03 -6.56
CA ASP A 288 -4.64 21.87 -6.44
C ASP A 288 -4.04 22.10 -7.83
N LEU A 289 -4.21 23.30 -8.40
CA LEU A 289 -3.62 23.64 -9.68
C LEU A 289 -2.08 23.54 -9.70
N GLY A 290 -1.44 23.69 -8.54
CA GLY A 290 0.00 23.45 -8.42
C GLY A 290 0.39 22.00 -8.67
N GLU A 291 -0.51 21.05 -8.41
CA GLU A 291 -0.28 19.64 -8.79
C GLU A 291 -0.37 19.45 -10.31
N ALA A 292 -1.33 20.09 -10.98
CA ALA A 292 -1.43 20.08 -12.43
C ALA A 292 -0.17 20.64 -13.10
N VAL A 293 0.34 21.75 -12.58
CA VAL A 293 1.58 22.35 -13.09
C VAL A 293 2.78 21.40 -12.89
N ARG A 294 2.93 20.79 -11.70
CA ARG A 294 4.00 19.81 -11.47
C ARG A 294 3.89 18.60 -12.38
N TRP A 295 2.66 18.14 -12.65
CA TRP A 295 2.44 17.02 -13.55
C TRP A 295 2.82 17.39 -15.00
N ALA A 296 2.47 18.56 -15.47
CA ALA A 296 2.87 19.01 -16.82
C ALA A 296 4.40 19.16 -16.92
N LEU A 297 5.03 19.80 -15.93
CA LEU A 297 6.48 20.07 -15.93
C LEU A 297 7.36 18.82 -15.91
N GLN A 298 6.85 17.64 -15.52
CA GLN A 298 7.63 16.40 -15.62
C GLN A 298 8.00 16.04 -17.07
N PHE A 299 7.29 16.60 -18.05
CA PHE A 299 7.54 16.40 -19.48
C PHE A 299 8.30 17.61 -20.11
N GLY A 300 8.75 18.56 -19.29
CA GLY A 300 9.44 19.76 -19.78
C GLY A 300 8.55 20.61 -20.68
N ALA A 301 9.08 21.01 -21.84
CA ALA A 301 8.36 21.81 -22.83
C ALA A 301 7.35 20.98 -23.65
N GLU A 302 7.40 19.64 -23.55
CA GLU A 302 6.53 18.76 -24.32
C GLU A 302 5.10 18.67 -23.78
N ALA A 303 4.81 19.25 -22.61
CA ALA A 303 3.45 19.34 -22.06
C ALA A 303 3.13 20.77 -21.63
N VAL A 304 2.06 21.33 -22.19
CA VAL A 304 1.61 22.70 -21.95
C VAL A 304 0.18 22.72 -21.45
N ILE A 305 -0.06 23.39 -20.33
CA ILE A 305 -1.42 23.63 -19.83
C ILE A 305 -2.10 24.65 -20.75
N VAL A 306 -3.26 24.30 -21.32
CA VAL A 306 -4.01 25.15 -22.25
C VAL A 306 -5.31 25.69 -21.65
N ALA A 307 -5.82 25.03 -20.61
CA ALA A 307 -7.02 25.49 -19.87
C ALA A 307 -7.02 24.92 -18.43
N PRO A 308 -7.66 25.62 -17.46
CA PRO A 308 -8.26 26.93 -17.55
C PRO A 308 -7.20 28.06 -17.44
N PRO A 309 -7.56 29.34 -17.68
CA PRO A 309 -6.61 30.45 -17.64
C PRO A 309 -5.81 30.57 -16.35
N GLN A 310 -6.42 30.28 -15.18
CA GLN A 310 -5.75 30.32 -13.89
C GLN A 310 -4.61 29.28 -13.76
N ALA A 311 -4.80 28.11 -14.38
CA ALA A 311 -3.77 27.06 -14.41
C ALA A 311 -2.66 27.45 -15.40
N VAL A 312 -3.00 28.04 -16.53
CA VAL A 312 -2.02 28.59 -17.53
C VAL A 312 -1.15 29.67 -16.87
N ASP A 313 -1.77 30.63 -16.18
CA ASP A 313 -1.02 31.71 -15.50
C ASP A 313 -0.12 31.17 -14.37
N LEU A 314 -0.59 30.16 -13.64
CA LEU A 314 0.25 29.50 -12.63
C LEU A 314 1.43 28.77 -13.26
N ALA A 315 1.22 28.07 -14.38
CA ALA A 315 2.27 27.38 -15.11
C ALA A 315 3.32 28.38 -15.63
N ARG A 316 2.88 29.51 -16.22
CA ARG A 316 3.77 30.58 -16.69
C ARG A 316 4.62 31.13 -15.58
N ARG A 317 4.01 31.56 -14.45
CA ARG A 317 4.78 32.07 -13.30
C ARG A 317 5.75 31.04 -12.73
N THR A 318 5.40 29.74 -12.79
CA THR A 318 6.30 28.68 -12.34
C THR A 318 7.48 28.53 -13.29
N ALA A 319 7.23 28.56 -14.60
CA ALA A 319 8.29 28.49 -15.62
C ALA A 319 9.24 29.70 -15.51
N ASP A 320 8.70 30.92 -15.34
CA ASP A 320 9.49 32.14 -15.15
C ASP A 320 10.37 32.04 -13.87
N ALA A 321 9.81 31.53 -12.77
CA ALA A 321 10.56 31.31 -11.54
C ALA A 321 11.67 30.25 -11.69
N ILE A 322 11.42 29.21 -12.49
CA ILE A 322 12.43 28.19 -12.83
C ILE A 322 13.54 28.84 -13.67
N ALA A 323 13.18 29.59 -14.71
CA ALA A 323 14.15 30.29 -15.55
C ALA A 323 15.02 31.24 -14.73
N ALA A 324 14.41 32.06 -13.87
CA ALA A 324 15.13 32.98 -12.98
C ALA A 324 16.07 32.26 -11.99
N ALA A 325 15.74 31.03 -11.56
CA ALA A 325 16.60 30.26 -10.67
C ALA A 325 17.87 29.71 -11.37
N TYR A 326 17.84 29.61 -12.71
CA TYR A 326 18.97 29.19 -13.53
C TYR A 326 19.73 30.38 -14.16
N ASP A 327 19.24 31.63 -13.98
CA ASP A 327 19.95 32.81 -14.47
C ASP A 327 21.26 32.97 -13.68
N PRO A 328 22.43 33.04 -14.35
CA PRO A 328 23.74 33.18 -13.68
C PRO A 328 23.99 34.55 -13.05
N SER A 329 23.04 35.49 -13.09
CA SER A 329 23.16 36.77 -12.37
C SER A 329 23.30 36.55 -10.87
N PRO A 330 24.25 37.25 -10.16
CA PRO A 330 24.71 36.89 -8.83
C PRO A 330 23.75 37.30 -7.73
N ALA A 331 22.70 36.54 -7.44
CA ALA A 331 21.89 36.72 -6.23
C ALA A 331 21.03 35.49 -5.84
N VAL A 332 21.61 34.30 -5.81
CA VAL A 332 21.06 33.24 -4.97
C VAL A 332 22.15 32.78 -4.00
N VAL A 333 22.36 33.58 -2.95
CA VAL A 333 23.06 33.10 -1.75
C VAL A 333 22.15 32.03 -1.12
N VAL A 334 22.45 30.78 -1.40
CA VAL A 334 21.97 29.67 -0.59
C VAL A 334 22.52 29.89 0.81
N ARG A 335 21.71 30.43 1.71
CA ARG A 335 22.06 30.48 3.14
C ARG A 335 22.29 29.03 3.60
N LYS A 336 23.56 28.60 3.63
CA LYS A 336 24.01 27.48 4.42
C LYS A 336 23.53 27.75 5.85
N ARG A 337 22.58 26.98 6.34
CA ARG A 337 22.34 26.90 7.78
C ARG A 337 23.62 26.42 8.41
N ALA A 338 24.27 27.30 9.16
CA ALA A 338 25.33 26.93 10.06
C ALA A 338 24.80 25.84 11.00
N ALA A 339 25.53 24.72 11.06
CA ALA A 339 25.37 23.76 12.11
C ALA A 339 25.84 24.42 13.41
N GLY A 340 24.99 24.48 14.39
CA GLY A 340 25.21 24.77 15.78
C GLY A 340 24.46 23.70 16.57
#